data_24c0d3dc9c1651621b73a29e60db3a0f
#
_entry.id   24c0d3dc9c1651621b73a29e60db3a0f
#
_cell.length_a   1.000
_cell.length_b   1.000
_cell.length_c   1.000
_cell.angle_alpha   90.00
_cell.angle_beta   90.00
_cell.angle_gamma   90.00
#
_symmetry.space_group_name_H-M   'P 1'
#
loop_
_entity.id
_entity.type
_entity.pdbx_description
1 polymer ?
#
loop_
_entity_poly.entity_id
_entity_poly.type
_entity_poly.pdbx_seq_one_letter_code
_entity_poly.pdbx_strand_id
1 'polypeptide(L)'
;MNSGAKLFLFILIGCALVLIITLVLIGVLSKGKKIKGGIKFLVVILSLITSAAFVTFPLAYHNYIDVNLRYGFFKSVNEQDEIKITRHSCEYISYSGSNLLGGTWTIENDKLTMKFSNVEKVYEVKDLGTKLYQNGELAFRYMKDKKIS
;
A
#
# COMPACT_ATOMS: atom_id res chain seq x y z
N MET A 1 3.75 -13.45 12.21
CA MET A 1 2.54 -12.62 12.43
C MET A 1 2.25 -11.94 11.11
N ASN A 2 1.06 -12.16 10.56
CA ASN A 2 0.68 -11.68 9.23
C ASN A 2 0.68 -10.13 9.18
N SER A 3 1.04 -9.52 8.05
CA SER A 3 1.15 -8.06 7.87
C SER A 3 -0.12 -7.32 8.32
N GLY A 4 -1.29 -7.87 7.98
CA GLY A 4 -2.58 -7.34 8.41
C GLY A 4 -2.79 -7.34 9.94
N ALA A 5 -2.28 -8.36 10.66
CA ALA A 5 -2.37 -8.41 12.11
C ALA A 5 -1.51 -7.35 12.79
N LYS A 6 -0.34 -7.04 12.23
CA LYS A 6 0.53 -5.95 12.72
C LYS A 6 -0.13 -4.58 12.55
N LEU A 7 -0.74 -4.34 11.39
CA LEU A 7 -1.45 -3.11 11.10
C LEU A 7 -2.66 -2.94 12.03
N PHE A 8 -3.47 -3.98 12.20
CA PHE A 8 -4.62 -3.96 13.10
C PHE A 8 -4.19 -3.64 14.54
N LEU A 9 -3.13 -4.28 15.03
CA LEU A 9 -2.58 -4.02 16.36
C LEU A 9 -2.10 -2.57 16.50
N PHE A 10 -1.42 -2.02 15.48
CA PHE A 10 -0.96 -0.64 15.47
C PHE A 10 -2.12 0.36 15.54
N ILE A 11 -3.18 0.15 14.77
CA ILE A 11 -4.39 0.97 14.79
C ILE A 11 -5.04 0.92 16.19
N LEU A 12 -5.18 -0.27 16.76
CA LEU A 12 -5.82 -0.48 18.06
C LEU A 12 -5.05 0.21 19.19
N ILE A 13 -3.72 0.11 19.20
CA ILE A 13 -2.86 0.80 20.17
C ILE A 13 -2.97 2.33 20.00
N GLY A 14 -2.94 2.82 18.76
CA GLY A 14 -3.06 4.24 18.47
C GLY A 14 -4.39 4.83 18.96
N CYS A 15 -5.50 4.18 18.68
CA CYS A 15 -6.83 4.58 19.15
C CYS A 15 -6.92 4.57 20.69
N ALA A 16 -6.37 3.55 21.34
CA ALA A 16 -6.34 3.46 22.80
C ALA A 16 -5.54 4.62 23.43
N LEU A 17 -4.38 4.97 22.87
CA LEU A 17 -3.56 6.09 23.33
C LEU A 17 -4.29 7.42 23.18
N VAL A 18 -4.94 7.67 22.06
CA VAL A 18 -5.73 8.89 21.84
C VAL A 18 -6.86 9.00 22.86
N LEU A 19 -7.57 7.91 23.12
CA LEU A 19 -8.63 7.85 24.14
C LEU A 19 -8.09 8.16 25.54
N ILE A 20 -6.99 7.55 25.93
CA ILE A 20 -6.37 7.79 27.25
C ILE A 20 -5.96 9.26 27.39
N ILE A 21 -5.27 9.82 26.40
CA ILE A 21 -4.85 11.23 26.40
C ILE A 21 -6.07 12.15 26.51
N THR A 22 -7.15 11.85 25.80
CA THR A 22 -8.38 12.65 25.85
C THR A 22 -9.03 12.60 27.22
N LEU A 23 -9.11 11.43 27.85
CA LEU A 23 -9.67 11.27 29.19
C LEU A 23 -8.83 11.98 30.22
N VAL A 24 -7.51 11.92 30.14
CA VAL A 24 -6.59 12.65 31.03
C VAL A 24 -6.77 14.17 30.87
N LEU A 25 -6.81 14.67 29.63
CA LEU A 25 -7.04 16.09 29.35
C LEU A 25 -8.37 16.58 29.91
N ILE A 26 -9.46 15.82 29.70
CA ILE A 26 -10.78 16.17 30.27
C ILE A 26 -10.72 16.16 31.81
N GLY A 27 -10.05 15.17 32.41
CA GLY A 27 -9.89 15.04 33.84
C GLY A 27 -9.08 16.21 34.46
N VAL A 28 -7.97 16.57 33.85
CA VAL A 28 -7.12 17.70 34.29
C VAL A 28 -7.84 19.03 34.11
N LEU A 29 -8.47 19.24 32.97
CA LEU A 29 -9.20 20.45 32.67
C LEU A 29 -10.46 20.60 33.53
N SER A 30 -11.07 19.52 34.03
CA SER A 30 -12.25 19.57 34.87
C SER A 30 -11.95 19.86 36.36
N LYS A 31 -10.70 19.59 36.81
CA LYS A 31 -10.29 19.85 38.22
C LYS A 31 -9.93 21.32 38.53
N GLY A 32 -9.66 22.14 37.54
CA GLY A 32 -9.01 23.42 37.72
C GLY A 32 -9.88 24.67 37.69
N LYS A 33 -10.98 24.73 36.97
CA LYS A 33 -11.91 25.88 36.82
C LYS A 33 -13.17 25.44 36.07
N LYS A 34 -14.31 26.18 36.24
CA LYS A 34 -15.50 26.06 35.39
C LYS A 34 -15.13 26.28 33.92
N ILE A 35 -14.71 25.24 33.25
CA ILE A 35 -14.38 25.29 31.81
C ILE A 35 -15.69 25.48 31.06
N LYS A 36 -15.75 26.55 30.25
CA LYS A 36 -16.88 26.81 29.37
C LYS A 36 -17.15 25.57 28.52
N GLY A 37 -18.41 25.15 28.41
CA GLY A 37 -18.82 23.93 27.68
C GLY A 37 -18.25 23.81 26.26
N GLY A 38 -18.00 24.98 25.62
CA GLY A 38 -17.37 25.02 24.30
C GLY A 38 -15.95 24.41 24.23
N ILE A 39 -15.13 24.55 25.29
CA ILE A 39 -13.77 23.96 25.29
C ILE A 39 -13.83 22.44 25.41
N LYS A 40 -14.74 21.91 26.24
CA LYS A 40 -14.96 20.44 26.34
C LYS A 40 -15.42 19.87 25.03
N PHE A 41 -16.33 20.53 24.33
CA PHE A 41 -16.83 20.15 23.04
C PHE A 41 -15.71 20.12 21.97
N LEU A 42 -14.85 21.15 21.98
CA LEU A 42 -13.73 21.28 21.06
C LEU A 42 -12.69 20.15 21.27
N VAL A 43 -12.39 19.77 22.53
CA VAL A 43 -11.51 18.64 22.86
C VAL A 43 -12.09 17.32 22.36
N VAL A 44 -13.39 17.10 22.51
CA VAL A 44 -14.06 15.90 22.01
C VAL A 44 -14.00 15.82 20.48
N ILE A 45 -14.29 16.92 19.79
CA ILE A 45 -14.20 16.96 18.32
C ILE A 45 -12.77 16.68 17.84
N LEU A 46 -11.77 17.32 18.45
CA LEU A 46 -10.36 17.13 18.10
C LEU A 46 -9.95 15.66 18.30
N SER A 47 -10.39 15.03 19.39
CA SER A 47 -10.16 13.61 19.65
C SER A 47 -10.79 12.70 18.61
N LEU A 48 -12.03 12.99 18.18
CA LEU A 48 -12.70 12.22 17.13
C LEU A 48 -11.97 12.34 15.78
N ILE A 49 -11.55 13.56 15.41
CA ILE A 49 -10.79 13.80 14.17
C ILE A 49 -9.46 13.06 14.23
N THR A 50 -8.74 13.11 15.35
CA THR A 50 -7.45 12.41 15.51
C THR A 50 -7.64 10.90 15.45
N SER A 51 -8.68 10.36 16.08
CA SER A 51 -8.99 8.93 16.03
C SER A 51 -9.35 8.48 14.61
N ALA A 52 -10.15 9.27 13.89
CA ALA A 52 -10.47 9.00 12.48
C ALA A 52 -9.22 9.01 11.60
N ALA A 53 -8.32 9.98 11.79
CA ALA A 53 -7.05 10.04 11.06
C ALA A 53 -6.15 8.84 11.37
N PHE A 54 -6.11 8.36 12.62
CA PHE A 54 -5.35 7.17 13.01
C PHE A 54 -5.86 5.88 12.37
N VAL A 55 -7.14 5.81 12.04
CA VAL A 55 -7.72 4.65 11.34
C VAL A 55 -7.54 4.78 9.82
N THR A 56 -7.84 5.95 9.26
CA THR A 56 -7.86 6.14 7.80
C THR A 56 -6.46 6.21 7.21
N PHE A 57 -5.50 6.83 7.89
CA PHE A 57 -4.14 6.99 7.36
C PHE A 57 -3.39 5.67 7.22
N PRO A 58 -3.34 4.76 8.21
CA PRO A 58 -2.72 3.46 8.04
C PRO A 58 -3.44 2.56 7.04
N LEU A 59 -4.78 2.64 6.93
CA LEU A 59 -5.52 1.89 5.91
C LEU A 59 -5.22 2.39 4.50
N ALA A 60 -5.18 3.70 4.31
CA ALA A 60 -4.79 4.31 3.04
C ALA A 60 -3.33 3.99 2.70
N TYR A 61 -2.44 4.05 3.68
CA TYR A 61 -1.03 3.73 3.53
C TYR A 61 -0.79 2.24 3.27
N HIS A 62 -1.54 1.34 3.93
CA HIS A 62 -1.49 -0.10 3.67
C HIS A 62 -2.01 -0.43 2.28
N ASN A 63 -3.14 0.16 1.86
CA ASN A 63 -3.61 0.03 0.48
C ASN A 63 -2.61 0.61 -0.53
N TYR A 64 -1.87 1.65 -0.15
CA TYR A 64 -0.83 2.26 -0.98
C TYR A 64 0.46 1.42 -1.00
N ILE A 65 0.79 0.72 0.10
CA ILE A 65 1.99 -0.13 0.22
C ILE A 65 1.72 -1.57 -0.23
N ASP A 66 0.53 -2.13 0.01
CA ASP A 66 0.15 -3.44 -0.58
C ASP A 66 0.03 -3.35 -2.11
N VAL A 67 -0.05 -2.13 -2.64
CA VAL A 67 0.09 -1.81 -4.06
C VAL A 67 1.44 -1.11 -4.29
N ASN A 68 2.53 -1.65 -3.78
CA ASN A 68 3.89 -1.27 -4.22
C ASN A 68 4.14 -1.63 -5.69
N LEU A 69 3.11 -2.11 -6.37
CA LEU A 69 3.13 -2.43 -7.77
C LEU A 69 1.97 -1.70 -8.45
N ARG A 70 2.26 -0.90 -9.45
CA ARG A 70 1.20 -0.29 -10.26
C ARG A 70 0.60 -1.31 -11.18
N TYR A 71 -0.74 -1.37 -11.20
CA TYR A 71 -1.45 -2.14 -12.21
C TYR A 71 -1.35 -1.42 -13.56
N GLY A 72 -1.07 -2.16 -14.60
CA GLY A 72 -0.93 -1.63 -15.94
C GLY A 72 0.14 -2.36 -16.74
N PHE A 73 0.69 -1.65 -17.70
CA PHE A 73 1.70 -2.17 -18.60
C PHE A 73 3.10 -1.73 -18.19
N PHE A 74 4.01 -2.67 -18.23
CA PHE A 74 5.44 -2.45 -18.03
C PHE A 74 6.16 -2.86 -19.29
N LYS A 75 7.05 -2.01 -19.79
CA LYS A 75 7.87 -2.28 -20.97
C LYS A 75 9.30 -2.59 -20.57
N SER A 76 9.89 -3.59 -21.15
CA SER A 76 11.29 -3.92 -20.92
C SER A 76 12.23 -2.82 -21.42
N VAL A 77 13.41 -2.74 -20.82
CA VAL A 77 14.41 -1.72 -21.19
C VAL A 77 14.89 -1.90 -22.63
N ASN A 78 14.95 -3.14 -23.12
CA ASN A 78 15.28 -3.48 -24.51
C ASN A 78 14.10 -3.36 -25.48
N GLU A 79 12.92 -2.93 -24.98
CA GLU A 79 11.69 -2.72 -25.74
C GLU A 79 11.09 -3.97 -26.43
N GLN A 80 11.62 -5.16 -26.15
CA GLN A 80 11.19 -6.41 -26.79
C GLN A 80 10.10 -7.16 -26.04
N ASP A 81 9.91 -6.84 -24.76
CA ASP A 81 8.95 -7.55 -23.92
C ASP A 81 8.06 -6.57 -23.16
N GLU A 82 6.82 -6.98 -22.91
CA GLU A 82 5.88 -6.25 -22.06
C GLU A 82 5.32 -7.18 -20.97
N ILE A 83 5.01 -6.59 -19.83
CA ILE A 83 4.26 -7.25 -18.76
C ILE A 83 3.01 -6.42 -18.53
N LYS A 84 1.85 -7.08 -18.53
CA LYS A 84 0.58 -6.50 -18.10
C LYS A 84 0.23 -7.09 -16.76
N ILE A 85 0.05 -6.24 -15.76
CA ILE A 85 -0.32 -6.63 -14.41
C ILE A 85 -1.70 -6.07 -14.09
N THR A 86 -2.62 -6.96 -13.75
CA THR A 86 -3.95 -6.64 -13.26
C THR A 86 -4.05 -7.02 -11.79
N ARG A 87 -5.20 -6.74 -11.17
CA ARG A 87 -5.41 -7.07 -9.75
C ARG A 87 -5.26 -8.56 -9.42
N HIS A 88 -5.54 -9.44 -10.37
CA HIS A 88 -5.61 -10.89 -10.11
C HIS A 88 -4.75 -11.73 -11.05
N SER A 89 -4.18 -11.12 -12.09
CA SER A 89 -3.43 -11.84 -13.11
C SER A 89 -2.28 -11.02 -13.64
N CYS A 90 -1.32 -11.71 -14.25
CA CYS A 90 -0.27 -11.09 -15.05
C CYS A 90 -0.18 -11.76 -16.41
N GLU A 91 0.24 -10.99 -17.41
CA GLU A 91 0.49 -11.46 -18.76
C GLU A 91 1.92 -11.01 -19.12
N TYR A 92 2.71 -11.93 -19.63
CA TYR A 92 4.02 -11.64 -20.19
C TYR A 92 3.96 -11.78 -21.71
N ILE A 93 4.29 -10.74 -22.41
CA ILE A 93 4.21 -10.62 -23.86
C ILE A 93 5.62 -10.44 -24.38
N SER A 94 6.12 -11.44 -25.12
CA SER A 94 7.40 -11.35 -25.81
C SER A 94 7.18 -11.12 -27.29
N TYR A 95 7.68 -10.00 -27.78
CA TYR A 95 7.56 -9.65 -29.20
C TYR A 95 8.60 -10.36 -30.06
N SER A 96 9.72 -10.79 -29.47
CA SER A 96 10.76 -11.54 -30.17
C SER A 96 10.35 -12.98 -30.50
N GLY A 97 9.41 -13.55 -29.73
CA GLY A 97 8.97 -14.95 -29.86
C GLY A 97 7.48 -15.15 -30.09
N SER A 98 6.69 -14.07 -30.19
CA SER A 98 5.22 -14.11 -30.28
C SER A 98 4.57 -14.93 -29.16
N ASN A 99 5.22 -15.02 -28.01
CA ASN A 99 4.75 -15.80 -26.87
C ASN A 99 3.97 -14.91 -25.90
N LEU A 100 2.72 -15.30 -25.65
CA LEU A 100 1.88 -14.75 -24.60
C LEU A 100 1.80 -15.77 -23.45
N LEU A 101 2.29 -15.40 -22.28
CA LEU A 101 2.18 -16.22 -21.07
C LEU A 101 1.23 -15.56 -20.09
N GLY A 102 0.11 -16.22 -19.81
CA GLY A 102 -0.80 -15.81 -18.74
C GLY A 102 -0.44 -16.49 -17.42
N GLY A 103 -0.61 -15.77 -16.30
CA GLY A 103 -0.28 -16.31 -15.00
C GLY A 103 -0.85 -15.51 -13.84
N THR A 104 -0.42 -15.89 -12.66
CA THR A 104 -0.74 -15.21 -11.39
C THR A 104 0.50 -14.56 -10.82
N TRP A 105 0.32 -13.62 -9.91
CA TRP A 105 1.42 -12.97 -9.25
C TRP A 105 1.18 -12.83 -7.74
N THR A 106 2.27 -12.74 -7.01
CA THR A 106 2.31 -12.41 -5.58
C THR A 106 3.39 -11.38 -5.34
N ILE A 107 3.21 -10.55 -4.32
CA ILE A 107 4.23 -9.60 -3.90
C ILE A 107 4.51 -9.77 -2.41
N GLU A 108 5.77 -9.98 -2.05
CA GLU A 108 6.22 -10.11 -0.66
C GLU A 108 7.58 -9.41 -0.51
N ASN A 109 7.70 -8.52 0.48
CA ASN A 109 8.95 -7.80 0.76
C ASN A 109 9.57 -7.14 -0.48
N ASP A 110 8.74 -6.40 -1.25
CA ASP A 110 9.12 -5.74 -2.51
C ASP A 110 9.61 -6.68 -3.61
N LYS A 111 9.36 -7.99 -3.47
CA LYS A 111 9.62 -8.99 -4.52
C LYS A 111 8.31 -9.40 -5.17
N LEU A 112 8.18 -9.09 -6.44
CA LEU A 112 7.10 -9.54 -7.31
C LEU A 112 7.47 -10.90 -7.89
N THR A 113 6.71 -11.92 -7.54
CA THR A 113 6.84 -13.26 -8.10
C THR A 113 5.69 -13.49 -9.07
N MET A 114 5.98 -13.73 -10.33
CA MET A 114 5.01 -14.07 -11.37
C MET A 114 5.14 -15.54 -11.71
N LYS A 115 4.04 -16.29 -11.61
CA LYS A 115 3.97 -17.73 -11.90
C LYS A 115 3.16 -17.97 -13.15
N PHE A 116 3.81 -18.50 -14.14
CA PHE A 116 3.24 -19.02 -15.38
C PHE A 116 3.23 -20.55 -15.31
N SER A 117 2.61 -21.23 -16.28
CA SER A 117 2.44 -22.69 -16.24
C SER A 117 3.73 -23.46 -15.96
N ASN A 118 4.86 -23.06 -16.57
CA ASN A 118 6.14 -23.78 -16.46
C ASN A 118 7.32 -22.85 -16.08
N VAL A 119 7.06 -21.59 -15.79
CA VAL A 119 8.12 -20.60 -15.54
C VAL A 119 7.70 -19.70 -14.38
N GLU A 120 8.65 -19.46 -13.49
CA GLU A 120 8.52 -18.45 -12.43
C GLU A 120 9.52 -17.34 -12.70
N LYS A 121 9.06 -16.08 -12.63
CA LYS A 121 9.89 -14.89 -12.78
C LYS A 121 9.78 -14.05 -11.53
N VAL A 122 10.94 -13.64 -10.99
CA VAL A 122 11.02 -12.82 -9.77
C VAL A 122 11.67 -11.49 -10.10
N TYR A 123 11.04 -10.40 -9.64
CA TYR A 123 11.54 -9.04 -9.81
C TYR A 123 11.51 -8.30 -8.48
N GLU A 124 12.48 -7.42 -8.26
CA GLU A 124 12.42 -6.43 -7.18
C GLU A 124 11.63 -5.21 -7.65
N VAL A 125 10.65 -4.78 -6.85
CA VAL A 125 9.80 -3.62 -7.15
C VAL A 125 10.41 -2.40 -6.50
N LYS A 126 10.67 -1.34 -7.27
CA LYS A 126 11.23 -0.08 -6.79
C LYS A 126 10.47 1.13 -7.36
N ASP A 127 10.82 2.31 -6.84
CA ASP A 127 10.29 3.60 -7.30
C ASP A 127 8.76 3.66 -7.31
N LEU A 128 8.15 3.31 -6.17
CA LEU A 128 6.69 3.32 -5.97
C LEU A 128 5.95 2.44 -6.99
N GLY A 129 6.50 1.26 -7.25
CA GLY A 129 5.89 0.27 -8.13
C GLY A 129 5.97 0.59 -9.62
N THR A 130 6.86 1.48 -10.03
CA THR A 130 7.00 1.89 -11.44
C THR A 130 8.18 1.23 -12.15
N LYS A 131 9.07 0.57 -11.40
CA LYS A 131 10.26 -0.09 -11.95
C LYS A 131 10.40 -1.50 -11.39
N LEU A 132 10.73 -2.44 -12.26
CA LEU A 132 11.01 -3.83 -11.91
C LEU A 132 12.48 -4.12 -12.22
N TYR A 133 13.20 -4.62 -11.22
CA TYR A 133 14.61 -4.99 -11.32
C TYR A 133 14.76 -6.50 -11.27
N GLN A 134 15.67 -7.02 -12.05
CA GLN A 134 16.08 -8.44 -12.04
C GLN A 134 17.60 -8.51 -11.87
N ASN A 135 18.06 -9.26 -10.89
CA ASN A 135 19.49 -9.37 -10.56
C ASN A 135 20.22 -8.03 -10.37
N GLY A 136 19.50 -7.05 -9.81
CA GLY A 136 20.05 -5.70 -9.57
C GLY A 136 20.00 -4.76 -10.77
N GLU A 137 19.63 -5.24 -11.95
CA GLU A 137 19.49 -4.43 -13.16
C GLU A 137 18.03 -4.08 -13.43
N LEU A 138 17.79 -2.89 -13.98
CA LEU A 138 16.46 -2.44 -14.37
C LEU A 138 15.97 -3.27 -15.55
N ALA A 139 14.91 -4.06 -15.35
CA ALA A 139 14.34 -4.92 -16.37
C ALA A 139 13.14 -4.27 -17.07
N PHE A 140 12.21 -3.69 -16.30
CA PHE A 140 10.98 -3.12 -16.84
C PHE A 140 10.64 -1.76 -16.21
N ARG A 141 9.96 -0.90 -17.01
CA ARG A 141 9.43 0.40 -16.59
C ARG A 141 7.92 0.48 -16.86
N TYR A 142 7.18 1.06 -15.93
CA TYR A 142 5.75 1.30 -16.05
C TYR A 142 5.45 2.27 -17.19
N MET A 143 4.45 1.92 -18.01
CA MET A 143 3.95 2.74 -19.11
C MET A 143 2.73 3.54 -18.66
N LYS A 144 2.92 4.83 -18.42
CA LYS A 144 1.86 5.71 -17.91
C LYS A 144 0.71 5.92 -18.90
N ASP A 145 1.02 5.90 -20.19
CA ASP A 145 0.07 6.29 -21.24
C ASP A 145 -0.76 5.12 -21.78
N LYS A 146 -0.44 3.88 -21.41
CA LYS A 146 -1.17 2.68 -21.85
C LYS A 146 -2.16 2.27 -20.76
N LYS A 147 -3.45 2.60 -20.96
CA LYS A 147 -4.51 2.20 -20.02
C LYS A 147 -4.93 0.75 -20.26
N ILE A 148 -5.28 0.05 -19.18
CA ILE A 148 -5.98 -1.23 -19.26
C ILE A 148 -7.41 -0.91 -19.69
N SER A 149 -7.79 -1.32 -20.90
CA SER A 149 -9.16 -1.27 -21.39
C SER A 149 -9.96 -2.43 -20.84
#